data_483e232effd5d3b142570ded243ba14e
#
_entry.id   483e232effd5d3b142570ded243ba14e
#
_cell.length_a   1.000
_cell.length_b   1.000
_cell.length_c   1.000
_cell.angle_alpha   90.00
_cell.angle_beta   90.00
_cell.angle_gamma   90.00
#
_symmetry.space_group_name_H-M   'P 1'
#
loop_
_entity.id
_entity.type
_entity.pdbx_description
1 polymer ?
#
loop_
_entity_poly.entity_id
_entity_poly.type
_entity_poly.pdbx_seq_one_letter_code
_entity_poly.pdbx_strand_id
1 'polypeptide(L)'
;MTGESAAFDALADGRRREILAMLREGDRAVHEIADALPISRPAVSRHLRLLKEAGFVEEEAIGTRRLYHLKDEGVEAIRRYLEAVWGEAATRFRIVAENVDPKTT
;
A
#
# COMPACT_ATOMS: atom_id res chain seq x y z
N MET A 1 -7.19 -14.25 -11.35
CA MET A 1 -7.50 -13.35 -10.22
C MET A 1 -7.53 -11.91 -10.73
N THR A 2 -8.52 -11.15 -10.32
CA THR A 2 -8.59 -9.73 -10.71
C THR A 2 -7.61 -8.90 -9.89
N GLY A 3 -7.23 -7.72 -10.40
CA GLY A 3 -6.38 -6.78 -9.66
C GLY A 3 -6.98 -6.36 -8.32
N GLU A 4 -8.30 -6.27 -8.23
CA GLU A 4 -9.00 -5.96 -6.98
C GLU A 4 -8.77 -7.02 -5.92
N SER A 5 -8.96 -8.29 -6.26
CA SER A 5 -8.77 -9.37 -5.29
C SER A 5 -7.35 -9.40 -4.77
N ALA A 6 -6.37 -9.28 -5.65
CA ALA A 6 -4.96 -9.24 -5.25
C ALA A 6 -4.67 -8.06 -4.34
N ALA A 7 -5.25 -6.89 -4.62
CA ALA A 7 -5.06 -5.69 -3.82
C ALA A 7 -5.63 -5.86 -2.40
N PHE A 8 -6.85 -6.37 -2.29
CA PHE A 8 -7.47 -6.59 -0.97
C PHE A 8 -6.74 -7.66 -0.18
N ASP A 9 -6.34 -8.75 -0.84
CA ASP A 9 -5.59 -9.83 -0.19
C ASP A 9 -4.26 -9.32 0.36
N ALA A 10 -3.57 -8.48 -0.40
CA ALA A 10 -2.30 -7.92 0.04
C ALA A 10 -2.46 -7.05 1.28
N LEU A 11 -3.53 -6.28 1.38
CA LEU A 11 -3.78 -5.41 2.54
C LEU A 11 -4.39 -6.14 3.73
N ALA A 12 -4.84 -7.38 3.57
CA ALA A 12 -5.47 -8.13 4.65
C ALA A 12 -4.48 -8.56 5.74
N ASP A 13 -3.20 -8.66 5.42
CA ASP A 13 -2.18 -9.11 6.34
C ASP A 13 -1.56 -7.93 7.09
N GLY A 14 -1.52 -8.02 8.43
CA GLY A 14 -1.00 -6.95 9.28
C GLY A 14 0.47 -6.64 9.06
N ARG A 15 1.30 -7.67 8.80
CA ARG A 15 2.72 -7.46 8.52
C ARG A 15 2.94 -6.69 7.23
N ARG A 16 2.15 -7.01 6.21
CA ARG A 16 2.25 -6.27 4.96
C ARG A 16 1.87 -4.80 5.13
N ARG A 17 0.85 -4.52 5.95
CA ARG A 17 0.50 -3.13 6.27
C ARG A 17 1.61 -2.41 7.03
N GLU A 18 2.30 -3.10 7.95
CA GLU A 18 3.44 -2.53 8.65
C GLU A 18 4.58 -2.18 7.70
N ILE A 19 4.86 -3.06 6.73
CA ILE A 19 5.88 -2.80 5.71
C ILE A 19 5.52 -1.56 4.90
N LEU A 20 4.26 -1.45 4.48
CA LEU A 20 3.81 -0.27 3.73
C LEU A 20 3.98 1.01 4.56
N ALA A 21 3.68 0.96 5.85
CA ALA A 21 3.87 2.11 6.74
C ALA A 21 5.33 2.53 6.84
N MET A 22 6.26 1.57 6.85
CA MET A 22 7.70 1.86 6.83
C MET A 22 8.11 2.53 5.52
N LEU A 23 7.59 2.04 4.39
CA LEU A 23 7.92 2.60 3.07
C LEU A 23 7.34 4.00 2.87
N ARG A 24 6.29 4.34 3.60
CA ARG A 24 5.76 5.70 3.62
C ARG A 24 6.80 6.70 4.12
N GLU A 25 7.66 6.28 5.03
CA GLU A 25 8.70 7.14 5.61
C GLU A 25 9.95 7.23 4.74
N GLY A 26 10.12 6.33 3.78
CA GLY A 26 11.24 6.33 2.87
C GLY A 26 11.50 4.95 2.28
N ASP A 27 12.25 4.91 1.20
CA ASP A 27 12.60 3.67 0.53
C ASP A 27 13.45 2.79 1.43
N ARG A 28 13.29 1.47 1.30
CA ARG A 28 13.97 0.50 2.17
C ARG A 28 14.46 -0.70 1.37
N ALA A 29 15.61 -1.24 1.78
CA ALA A 29 16.06 -2.55 1.35
C ALA A 29 15.43 -3.63 2.24
N VAL A 30 15.44 -4.89 1.77
CA VAL A 30 14.89 -6.02 2.51
C VAL A 30 15.48 -6.13 3.92
N HIS A 31 16.82 -6.00 4.03
CA HIS A 31 17.47 -6.14 5.34
C HIS A 31 17.05 -5.04 6.33
N GLU A 32 16.79 -3.84 5.84
CA GLU A 32 16.33 -2.74 6.70
C GLU A 32 14.94 -3.02 7.26
N ILE A 33 14.06 -3.60 6.44
CA ILE A 33 12.73 -3.99 6.89
C ILE A 33 12.82 -5.15 7.88
N ALA A 34 13.63 -6.15 7.57
CA ALA A 34 13.80 -7.32 8.44
C ALA A 34 14.41 -6.95 9.80
N ASP A 35 15.31 -5.97 9.82
CA ASP A 35 15.91 -5.50 11.08
C ASP A 35 14.89 -4.79 11.97
N ALA A 36 13.86 -4.20 11.38
CA ALA A 36 12.85 -3.42 12.11
C ALA A 36 11.65 -4.26 12.56
N LEU A 37 11.46 -5.44 12.01
CA LEU A 37 10.29 -6.28 12.29
C LEU A 37 10.73 -7.65 12.84
N PRO A 38 9.93 -8.27 13.72
CA PRO A 38 10.27 -9.57 14.30
C PRO A 38 9.95 -10.73 13.35
N ILE A 39 10.44 -10.64 12.12
CA ILE A 39 10.27 -11.68 11.09
C ILE A 39 11.57 -11.84 10.31
N SER A 40 11.74 -12.99 9.68
CA SER A 40 12.96 -13.30 8.93
C SER A 40 13.03 -12.57 7.59
N ARG A 41 14.23 -12.46 7.04
CA ARG A 41 14.40 -11.87 5.69
C ARG A 41 13.62 -12.64 4.63
N PRO A 42 13.59 -13.99 4.61
CA PRO A 42 12.75 -14.70 3.66
C PRO A 42 11.27 -14.36 3.79
N ALA A 43 10.77 -14.15 5.02
CA ALA A 43 9.38 -13.75 5.23
C ALA A 43 9.12 -12.34 4.68
N VAL A 44 10.04 -11.40 4.92
CA VAL A 44 9.95 -10.05 4.36
C VAL A 44 9.94 -10.10 2.83
N SER A 45 10.83 -10.89 2.24
CA SER A 45 10.90 -11.03 0.78
C SER A 45 9.59 -11.56 0.21
N ARG A 46 8.96 -12.52 0.87
CA ARG A 46 7.67 -13.08 0.45
C ARG A 46 6.58 -12.02 0.53
N HIS A 47 6.52 -11.26 1.62
CA HIS A 47 5.55 -10.17 1.75
C HIS A 47 5.73 -9.11 0.67
N LEU A 48 6.96 -8.71 0.41
CA LEU A 48 7.26 -7.72 -0.62
C LEU A 48 6.89 -8.21 -2.02
N ARG A 49 7.09 -9.50 -2.29
CA ARG A 49 6.68 -10.08 -3.57
C ARG A 49 5.17 -9.97 -3.76
N LEU A 50 4.39 -10.30 -2.73
CA LEU A 50 2.94 -10.20 -2.80
C LEU A 50 2.47 -8.75 -2.95
N LEU A 51 3.11 -7.83 -2.24
CA LEU A 51 2.82 -6.40 -2.37
C LEU A 51 3.17 -5.88 -3.76
N LYS A 52 4.27 -6.35 -4.34
CA LYS A 52 4.68 -5.97 -5.69
C LYS A 52 3.71 -6.50 -6.73
N GLU A 53 3.30 -7.76 -6.61
CA GLU A 53 2.32 -8.37 -7.52
C GLU A 53 0.98 -7.65 -7.47
N ALA A 54 0.61 -7.13 -6.31
CA ALA A 54 -0.63 -6.40 -6.11
C ALA A 54 -0.53 -4.91 -6.48
N GLY A 55 0.65 -4.43 -6.86
CA GLY A 55 0.85 -3.06 -7.31
C GLY A 55 1.00 -2.02 -6.21
N PHE A 56 1.35 -2.43 -4.98
CA PHE A 56 1.54 -1.50 -3.87
C PHE A 56 2.98 -1.04 -3.69
N VAL A 57 3.94 -1.81 -4.19
CA VAL A 57 5.36 -1.46 -4.11
C VAL A 57 6.05 -1.77 -5.42
N GLU A 58 7.19 -1.14 -5.61
CA GLU A 58 8.06 -1.34 -6.76
C GLU A 58 9.49 -1.47 -6.26
N GLU A 59 10.27 -2.31 -6.92
CA GLU A 59 11.65 -2.55 -6.62
C GLU A 59 12.53 -1.79 -7.61
N GLU A 60 13.55 -1.12 -7.12
CA GLU A 60 14.50 -0.40 -7.96
C GLU A 60 15.93 -0.72 -7.55
N ALA A 61 16.76 -1.04 -8.54
CA ALA A 61 18.18 -1.27 -8.32
C ALA A 61 18.92 0.07 -8.39
N ILE A 62 19.61 0.43 -7.31
CA ILE A 62 20.43 1.64 -7.24
C ILE A 62 21.83 1.22 -6.83
N GLY A 63 22.75 1.19 -7.79
CA GLY A 63 24.08 0.64 -7.57
C GLY A 63 24.00 -0.84 -7.27
N THR A 64 24.55 -1.26 -6.12
CA THR A 64 24.49 -2.65 -5.65
C THR A 64 23.29 -2.91 -4.74
N ARG A 65 22.49 -1.89 -4.47
CA ARG A 65 21.34 -1.98 -3.57
C ARG A 65 20.04 -2.16 -4.35
N ARG A 66 19.11 -2.88 -3.73
CA ARG A 66 17.73 -2.99 -4.22
C ARG A 66 16.83 -2.35 -3.18
N LEU A 67 16.13 -1.30 -3.59
CA LEU A 67 15.23 -0.55 -2.71
C LEU A 67 13.81 -0.74 -3.15
N TYR A 68 12.92 -0.81 -2.17
CA TYR A 68 11.47 -0.87 -2.40
C TYR A 68 10.86 0.47 -2.06
N HIS A 69 9.91 0.91 -2.87
CA HIS A 69 9.16 2.14 -2.63
C HIS A 69 7.69 1.95 -2.97
N LEU A 70 6.85 2.84 -2.48
CA LEU A 70 5.41 2.76 -2.68
C LEU A 70 5.03 3.04 -4.12
N LYS A 71 3.99 2.34 -4.58
CA LYS A 71 3.38 2.50 -5.89
C LYS A 71 1.86 2.56 -5.70
N ASP A 72 1.16 3.29 -6.56
CA ASP A 72 -0.27 3.54 -6.36
C ASP A 72 -1.21 2.65 -7.18
N GLU A 73 -0.70 1.76 -8.01
CA GLU A 73 -1.51 0.89 -8.85
C GLU A 73 -2.52 0.06 -8.04
N GLY A 74 -2.06 -0.53 -6.91
CA GLY A 74 -2.94 -1.30 -6.03
C GLY A 74 -4.00 -0.42 -5.37
N VAL A 75 -3.63 0.81 -5.03
CA VAL A 75 -4.57 1.79 -4.45
C VAL A 75 -5.66 2.13 -5.46
N GLU A 76 -5.32 2.30 -6.73
CA GLU A 76 -6.29 2.58 -7.77
C GLU A 76 -7.29 1.44 -7.95
N ALA A 77 -6.84 0.18 -7.84
CA ALA A 77 -7.73 -0.97 -7.92
C ALA A 77 -8.77 -0.95 -6.78
N ILE A 78 -8.32 -0.61 -5.57
CA ILE A 78 -9.22 -0.49 -4.42
C ILE A 78 -10.19 0.67 -4.59
N ARG A 79 -9.69 1.82 -5.05
CA ARG A 79 -10.52 2.99 -5.28
C ARG A 79 -11.64 2.69 -6.29
N ARG A 80 -11.30 2.02 -7.39
CA ARG A 80 -12.30 1.64 -8.39
C ARG A 80 -13.38 0.72 -7.82
N TYR A 81 -12.98 -0.22 -6.96
CA TYR A 81 -13.94 -1.09 -6.31
C TYR A 81 -14.88 -0.29 -5.40
N LEU A 82 -14.33 0.60 -4.59
CA LEU A 82 -15.13 1.41 -3.67
C LEU A 82 -16.11 2.30 -4.44
N GLU A 83 -15.68 2.87 -5.54
CA GLU A 83 -16.55 3.67 -6.41
C GLU A 83 -17.65 2.82 -7.05
N ALA A 84 -17.31 1.61 -7.50
CA ALA A 84 -18.28 0.71 -8.12
C ALA A 84 -19.38 0.29 -7.14
N VAL A 85 -19.02 0.05 -5.87
CA VAL A 85 -19.98 -0.40 -4.86
C VAL A 85 -20.77 0.78 -4.29
N TRP A 86 -20.10 1.85 -3.91
CA TRP A 86 -20.73 2.98 -3.21
C TRP A 86 -21.10 4.14 -4.13
N GLY A 87 -20.49 4.22 -5.32
CA GLY A 87 -20.84 5.21 -6.34
C GLY A 87 -20.88 6.63 -5.81
N GLU A 88 -22.00 7.30 -6.02
CA GLU A 88 -22.20 8.68 -5.59
C GLU A 88 -22.05 8.88 -4.09
N ALA A 89 -22.35 7.88 -3.29
CA ALA A 89 -22.26 8.00 -1.83
C ALA A 89 -20.83 8.30 -1.40
N ALA A 90 -19.83 7.59 -1.95
CA ALA A 90 -18.44 7.83 -1.63
C ALA A 90 -17.99 9.20 -2.13
N THR A 91 -18.39 9.59 -3.33
CA THR A 91 -18.06 10.89 -3.90
C THR A 91 -18.70 12.01 -3.07
N ARG A 92 -19.97 11.86 -2.70
CA ARG A 92 -20.67 12.83 -1.89
C ARG A 92 -20.03 13.02 -0.53
N PHE A 93 -19.61 11.94 0.12
CA PHE A 93 -18.92 12.00 1.40
C PHE A 93 -17.63 12.79 1.28
N ARG A 94 -16.85 12.54 0.24
CA ARG A 94 -15.59 13.26 0.02
C ARG A 94 -15.82 14.75 -0.18
N ILE A 95 -16.82 15.13 -0.96
CA ILE A 95 -17.15 16.54 -1.20
C ILE A 95 -17.52 17.23 0.10
N VAL A 96 -18.35 16.58 0.92
CA VAL A 96 -18.74 17.15 2.22
C VAL A 96 -17.51 17.30 3.13
N ALA A 97 -16.65 16.29 3.18
CA ALA A 97 -15.45 16.34 4.02
C ALA A 97 -14.48 17.43 3.56
N GLU A 98 -14.32 17.63 2.26
CA GLU A 98 -13.42 18.64 1.71
C GLU A 98 -13.95 20.07 1.92
N ASN A 99 -15.27 20.22 2.01
CA ASN A 99 -15.90 21.53 2.17
C ASN A 99 -16.14 21.91 3.61
N VAL A 100 -15.86 21.02 4.56
CA VAL A 100 -15.95 21.35 5.98
C VAL A 100 -14.67 22.10 6.37
N ASP A 101 -14.83 23.38 6.73
CA ASP A 101 -13.72 24.20 7.20
C ASP A 101 -13.69 24.11 8.73
N PRO A 102 -12.61 23.57 9.31
CA PRO A 102 -12.50 23.48 10.78
C PRO A 102 -12.61 24.83 11.48
N LYS A 103 -12.34 25.92 10.79
CA LYS A 103 -12.38 27.26 11.37
C LYS A 103 -13.79 27.81 11.44
N THR A 104 -14.75 27.24 10.73
CA THR A 104 -16.13 27.72 10.69
C THR A 104 -17.08 26.87 11.55
N THR A 105 -16.59 25.83 12.14
CA THR A 105 -17.39 24.96 13.02
C THR A 105 -17.28 25.37 14.47
#